data_32e32d3c365fcc3fcd506c2491381da2
#
_entry.id   32e32d3c365fcc3fcd506c2491381da2
#
_cell.length_a   1.000
_cell.length_b   1.000
_cell.length_c   1.000
_cell.angle_alpha   90.00
_cell.angle_beta   90.00
_cell.angle_gamma   90.00
#
_symmetry.space_group_name_H-M   'P 1'
#
loop_
_entity.id
_entity.type
_entity.pdbx_description
1 polymer ?
#
loop_
_entity_poly.entity_id
_entity_poly.type
_entity_poly.pdbx_seq_one_letter_code
_entity_poly.pdbx_strand_id
1 'polypeptide(L)'
;MIRIFHACLFAATFATLCLTLSYVRAADDKKPAADKPKAATKAEDSPPTEAAVDKDGWKSLFNGKDLEGWKVTNFGGEGDVYIEEGAVVISQGSDLSGIHTEQKLPKSNYEVQFEAQRAAGSDFFAGLTFPVKDSHCSLIVGGWGGGVCGLSSLSGMDASENETTSYGDFEKGQWYKIRLMVTDDHISAWIDDKQIVDVDITGQRISTRFEVDRSKPFGFATWQTTAKLRNVKLRPLPKTEEKPAEKDASEYSPRGQE
;
A
#
# COMPACT_ATOMS: atom_id res chain seq x y z
N MET A 1 29.74 61.78 -5.81
CA MET A 1 28.71 62.78 -5.46
C MET A 1 27.85 62.19 -4.31
N ILE A 2 27.90 62.91 -3.24
CA ILE A 2 27.35 62.76 -1.90
C ILE A 2 25.84 63.04 -1.91
N ARG A 3 25.04 62.27 -1.13
CA ARG A 3 23.88 62.76 -0.35
C ARG A 3 23.13 61.57 0.20
N ILE A 4 23.19 61.35 1.44
CA ILE A 4 22.66 61.91 2.70
C ILE A 4 21.43 61.15 3.20
N PHE A 5 21.63 60.59 4.39
CA PHE A 5 20.74 60.08 5.45
C PHE A 5 19.36 60.72 5.55
N HIS A 6 18.35 59.90 5.92
CA HIS A 6 17.35 60.30 6.91
C HIS A 6 16.98 59.15 7.83
N ALA A 7 17.39 59.29 9.07
CA ALA A 7 16.87 58.57 10.22
C ALA A 7 15.59 59.22 10.71
N CYS A 8 14.56 58.48 11.00
CA CYS A 8 13.44 58.95 11.83
C CYS A 8 13.28 58.03 13.03
N LEU A 9 13.68 58.57 14.13
CA LEU A 9 13.48 58.13 15.50
C LEU A 9 12.05 58.50 15.91
N PHE A 10 11.22 57.58 16.41
CA PHE A 10 10.05 57.94 17.20
C PHE A 10 9.99 57.15 18.49
N ALA A 11 9.73 57.91 19.53
CA ALA A 11 9.93 57.65 20.93
C ALA A 11 8.84 56.76 21.55
N ALA A 12 9.26 56.15 22.64
CA ALA A 12 8.46 55.41 23.62
C ALA A 12 7.38 56.28 24.28
N THR A 13 6.22 55.70 24.54
CA THR A 13 5.36 56.11 25.65
C THR A 13 4.91 54.93 26.46
N PHE A 14 5.41 54.87 27.69
CA PHE A 14 4.93 54.06 28.81
C PHE A 14 3.53 54.51 29.20
N ALA A 15 2.60 53.62 29.30
CA ALA A 15 1.37 53.82 30.05
C ALA A 15 1.15 52.63 30.99
N THR A 16 1.50 52.86 32.24
CA THR A 16 1.19 52.07 33.42
C THR A 16 -0.30 52.16 33.70
N LEU A 17 -1.01 51.07 33.81
CA LEU A 17 -2.34 51.05 34.42
C LEU A 17 -2.55 49.85 35.31
N CYS A 18 -3.02 50.18 36.50
CA CYS A 18 -3.15 49.44 37.74
C CYS A 18 -3.87 48.10 37.69
N LEU A 19 -3.41 47.24 38.64
CA LEU A 19 -4.09 46.05 39.18
C LEU A 19 -5.52 46.41 39.67
N THR A 20 -6.46 45.53 39.28
CA THR A 20 -7.58 45.14 40.16
C THR A 20 -7.69 43.63 40.18
N LEU A 21 -7.33 43.08 41.32
CA LEU A 21 -7.62 41.70 41.69
C LEU A 21 -9.14 41.56 41.85
N SER A 22 -9.77 40.76 40.97
CA SER A 22 -11.11 40.25 41.25
C SER A 22 -10.99 38.72 41.35
N TYR A 23 -11.08 38.29 42.60
CA TYR A 23 -11.19 36.88 43.01
C TYR A 23 -12.57 36.38 42.55
N VAL A 24 -12.63 35.56 41.52
CA VAL A 24 -13.84 34.80 41.17
C VAL A 24 -13.58 33.32 41.46
N ARG A 25 -14.43 32.83 42.31
CA ARG A 25 -14.57 31.53 42.92
C ARG A 25 -14.71 30.47 41.85
N ALA A 26 -13.94 29.38 41.99
CA ALA A 26 -14.04 28.15 41.19
C ALA A 26 -15.45 27.60 41.17
N ALA A 27 -16.03 27.46 40.01
CA ALA A 27 -17.15 26.58 39.77
C ALA A 27 -16.59 25.27 39.21
N ASP A 28 -16.94 24.19 39.85
CA ASP A 28 -16.65 22.80 39.48
C ASP A 28 -17.38 22.47 38.16
N ASP A 29 -16.70 22.58 37.05
CA ASP A 29 -17.16 22.03 35.77
C ASP A 29 -16.63 20.60 35.62
N LYS A 30 -17.47 19.66 36.01
CA LYS A 30 -17.31 18.25 35.62
C LYS A 30 -17.35 18.13 34.12
N LYS A 31 -16.16 17.93 33.54
CA LYS A 31 -15.97 17.48 32.15
C LYS A 31 -16.62 16.10 31.98
N PRO A 32 -17.52 15.88 31.00
CA PRO A 32 -18.01 14.56 30.70
C PRO A 32 -16.84 13.67 30.27
N ALA A 33 -16.68 12.53 30.92
CA ALA A 33 -15.74 11.51 30.51
C ALA A 33 -16.12 11.04 29.10
N ALA A 34 -15.21 11.18 28.15
CA ALA A 34 -15.31 10.55 26.84
C ALA A 34 -15.33 9.03 27.05
N ASP A 35 -16.39 8.40 26.62
CA ASP A 35 -16.56 6.95 26.60
C ASP A 35 -15.43 6.34 25.77
N LYS A 36 -14.55 5.56 26.42
CA LYS A 36 -13.56 4.75 25.72
C LYS A 36 -14.29 3.68 24.93
N PRO A 37 -13.98 3.46 23.64
CA PRO A 37 -14.51 2.34 22.92
C PRO A 37 -14.14 1.05 23.66
N LYS A 38 -15.18 0.24 23.93
CA LYS A 38 -15.10 -1.06 24.59
C LYS A 38 -14.11 -1.95 23.83
N ALA A 39 -13.09 -2.44 24.50
CA ALA A 39 -12.13 -3.39 23.96
C ALA A 39 -12.85 -4.53 23.26
N ALA A 40 -12.43 -4.85 22.05
CA ALA A 40 -12.95 -5.94 21.24
C ALA A 40 -12.89 -7.25 22.03
N THR A 41 -14.02 -7.89 22.14
CA THR A 41 -14.20 -9.21 22.75
C THR A 41 -13.36 -10.21 21.95
N LYS A 42 -12.58 -11.00 22.67
CA LYS A 42 -11.77 -12.11 22.17
C LYS A 42 -12.67 -13.02 21.32
N ALA A 43 -12.46 -13.06 20.02
CA ALA A 43 -13.17 -13.97 19.12
C ALA A 43 -12.78 -15.41 19.49
N GLU A 44 -13.79 -16.24 19.72
CA GLU A 44 -13.63 -17.68 19.83
C GLU A 44 -13.10 -18.24 18.51
N ASP A 45 -12.24 -19.23 18.63
CA ASP A 45 -11.52 -19.96 17.56
C ASP A 45 -12.54 -20.78 16.73
N SER A 46 -13.25 -20.11 15.84
CA SER A 46 -14.06 -20.75 14.82
C SER A 46 -13.20 -20.94 13.58
N PRO A 47 -13.21 -22.12 12.93
CA PRO A 47 -12.45 -22.33 11.72
C PRO A 47 -12.88 -21.30 10.66
N PRO A 48 -11.92 -20.73 9.88
CA PRO A 48 -12.25 -19.72 8.89
C PRO A 48 -13.27 -20.26 7.89
N THR A 49 -14.40 -19.58 7.80
CA THR A 49 -15.41 -19.87 6.78
C THR A 49 -14.77 -19.67 5.43
N GLU A 50 -14.66 -20.74 4.63
CA GLU A 50 -14.10 -20.68 3.29
C GLU A 50 -14.93 -19.69 2.47
N ALA A 51 -14.34 -18.55 2.11
CA ALA A 51 -15.03 -17.50 1.39
C ALA A 51 -15.53 -18.05 0.04
N ALA A 52 -16.81 -17.86 -0.26
CA ALA A 52 -17.42 -18.35 -1.48
C ALA A 52 -16.70 -17.77 -2.70
N VAL A 53 -16.46 -18.63 -3.68
CA VAL A 53 -15.89 -18.24 -4.99
C VAL A 53 -17.06 -17.81 -5.87
N ASP A 54 -16.94 -16.64 -6.53
CA ASP A 54 -17.96 -16.17 -7.47
C ASP A 54 -17.90 -16.91 -8.82
N LYS A 55 -18.86 -16.64 -9.72
CA LYS A 55 -18.95 -17.30 -11.04
C LYS A 55 -17.70 -17.09 -11.92
N ASP A 56 -16.93 -16.05 -11.67
CA ASP A 56 -15.73 -15.69 -12.44
C ASP A 56 -14.43 -16.17 -11.74
N GLY A 57 -14.58 -16.99 -10.68
CA GLY A 57 -13.48 -17.61 -9.95
C GLY A 57 -12.85 -16.72 -8.89
N TRP A 58 -13.43 -15.55 -8.58
CA TRP A 58 -12.91 -14.65 -7.56
C TRP A 58 -13.31 -15.09 -6.16
N LYS A 59 -12.33 -15.17 -5.28
CA LYS A 59 -12.49 -15.33 -3.84
C LYS A 59 -12.27 -13.98 -3.16
N SER A 60 -13.23 -13.50 -2.37
CA SER A 60 -13.02 -12.31 -1.53
C SER A 60 -12.02 -12.64 -0.43
N LEU A 61 -11.03 -11.76 -0.24
CA LEU A 61 -10.07 -11.83 0.85
C LEU A 61 -10.43 -10.89 2.01
N PHE A 62 -11.42 -10.00 1.82
CA PHE A 62 -11.88 -9.05 2.81
C PHE A 62 -13.42 -8.96 2.80
N ASN A 63 -14.03 -9.10 3.99
CA ASN A 63 -15.48 -9.20 4.13
C ASN A 63 -16.20 -7.83 4.26
N GLY A 64 -15.46 -6.72 4.39
CA GLY A 64 -16.01 -5.37 4.54
C GLY A 64 -16.61 -5.06 5.91
N LYS A 65 -16.48 -5.93 6.89
CA LYS A 65 -17.13 -5.80 8.22
C LYS A 65 -16.14 -5.75 9.37
N ASP A 66 -15.08 -6.53 9.29
CA ASP A 66 -14.05 -6.66 10.30
C ASP A 66 -12.73 -7.10 9.67
N LEU A 67 -11.71 -7.31 10.48
CA LEU A 67 -10.38 -7.76 10.06
C LEU A 67 -10.23 -9.30 10.14
N GLU A 68 -11.31 -10.06 10.00
CA GLU A 68 -11.23 -11.53 9.99
C GLU A 68 -10.26 -11.98 8.88
N GLY A 69 -9.28 -12.83 9.28
CA GLY A 69 -8.21 -13.28 8.37
C GLY A 69 -7.07 -12.30 8.12
N TRP A 70 -7.13 -11.10 8.72
CA TRP A 70 -6.10 -10.07 8.64
C TRP A 70 -5.56 -9.69 10.00
N LYS A 71 -4.33 -9.25 10.05
CA LYS A 71 -3.66 -8.73 11.25
C LYS A 71 -3.10 -7.34 10.94
N VAL A 72 -3.15 -6.46 11.93
CA VAL A 72 -2.41 -5.19 11.87
C VAL A 72 -0.93 -5.54 11.88
N THR A 73 -0.18 -4.99 10.94
CA THR A 73 1.26 -5.25 10.84
C THR A 73 1.99 -4.36 11.82
N ASN A 74 2.71 -4.98 12.76
CA ASN A 74 3.54 -4.25 13.72
C ASN A 74 4.85 -3.77 13.04
N PHE A 75 4.83 -2.57 12.52
CA PHE A 75 6.02 -1.90 11.98
C PHE A 75 6.83 -1.14 13.03
N GLY A 76 6.25 -0.91 14.23
CA GLY A 76 6.89 -0.18 15.33
C GLY A 76 6.64 1.33 15.29
N GLY A 77 5.42 1.73 15.00
CA GLY A 77 5.00 3.13 14.92
C GLY A 77 3.82 3.32 13.97
N GLU A 78 3.14 2.21 13.71
CA GLU A 78 1.94 2.17 12.86
C GLU A 78 0.77 2.96 13.48
N GLY A 79 -0.05 3.53 12.62
CA GLY A 79 -1.32 4.17 13.00
C GLY A 79 -2.43 3.14 13.21
N ASP A 80 -3.58 3.61 13.69
CA ASP A 80 -4.76 2.78 13.91
C ASP A 80 -5.27 2.16 12.60
N VAL A 81 -5.79 0.92 12.70
CA VAL A 81 -6.49 0.25 11.61
C VAL A 81 -7.89 -0.10 12.06
N TYR A 82 -8.88 0.29 11.27
CA TYR A 82 -10.29 0.07 11.57
C TYR A 82 -11.13 -0.06 10.30
N ILE A 83 -12.39 -0.42 10.45
CA ILE A 83 -13.34 -0.52 9.34
C ILE A 83 -14.26 0.69 9.35
N GLU A 84 -14.42 1.32 8.19
CA GLU A 84 -15.34 2.43 7.97
C GLU A 84 -15.98 2.27 6.59
N GLU A 85 -17.32 2.30 6.54
CA GLU A 85 -18.12 2.21 5.31
C GLU A 85 -17.75 1.03 4.39
N GLY A 86 -17.43 -0.12 4.98
CA GLY A 86 -17.06 -1.32 4.23
C GLY A 86 -15.61 -1.33 3.70
N ALA A 87 -14.80 -0.38 4.10
CA ALA A 87 -13.39 -0.29 3.76
C ALA A 87 -12.50 -0.42 5.00
N VAL A 88 -11.33 -1.01 4.84
CA VAL A 88 -10.25 -0.92 5.83
C VAL A 88 -9.63 0.45 5.75
N VAL A 89 -9.59 1.18 6.85
CA VAL A 89 -8.84 2.42 7.00
C VAL A 89 -7.52 2.08 7.66
N ILE A 90 -6.42 2.41 7.00
CA ILE A 90 -5.07 2.32 7.54
C ILE A 90 -4.63 3.75 7.82
N SER A 91 -4.63 4.15 9.09
CA SER A 91 -4.23 5.50 9.47
C SER A 91 -2.73 5.70 9.32
N GLN A 92 -2.35 6.94 9.04
CA GLN A 92 -0.94 7.34 9.01
C GLN A 92 -0.26 7.03 10.34
N GLY A 93 0.88 6.36 10.28
CA GLY A 93 1.81 6.18 11.39
C GLY A 93 3.02 7.11 11.30
N SER A 94 4.05 6.81 12.08
CA SER A 94 5.33 7.52 12.00
C SER A 94 6.00 7.33 10.65
N ASP A 95 6.05 6.08 10.19
CA ASP A 95 6.55 5.66 8.88
C ASP A 95 5.54 4.74 8.22
N LEU A 96 5.65 3.43 8.38
CA LEU A 96 4.77 2.43 7.80
C LEU A 96 3.57 2.14 8.70
N SER A 97 2.41 2.00 8.07
CA SER A 97 1.21 1.39 8.63
C SER A 97 0.71 0.31 7.68
N GLY A 98 0.01 -0.71 8.18
CA GLY A 98 -0.48 -1.74 7.27
C GLY A 98 -1.19 -2.90 7.92
N ILE A 99 -1.62 -3.81 7.06
CA ILE A 99 -2.23 -5.10 7.42
C ILE A 99 -1.62 -6.22 6.59
N HIS A 100 -1.61 -7.41 7.14
CA HIS A 100 -1.20 -8.62 6.41
C HIS A 100 -2.10 -9.80 6.75
N THR A 101 -2.09 -10.81 5.88
CA THR A 101 -2.76 -12.07 6.13
C THR A 101 -1.75 -13.22 6.09
N GLU A 102 -1.95 -14.22 6.94
CA GLU A 102 -1.19 -15.47 6.96
C GLU A 102 -1.89 -16.59 6.16
N GLN A 103 -2.99 -16.29 5.46
CA GLN A 103 -3.67 -17.27 4.61
C GLN A 103 -2.73 -17.77 3.53
N LYS A 104 -2.84 -19.06 3.20
CA LYS A 104 -2.11 -19.64 2.09
C LYS A 104 -2.68 -19.13 0.78
N LEU A 105 -1.86 -18.44 0.02
CA LEU A 105 -2.19 -17.91 -1.29
C LEU A 105 -1.35 -18.60 -2.38
N PRO A 106 -1.81 -18.61 -3.65
CA PRO A 106 -0.99 -19.06 -4.77
C PRO A 106 0.33 -18.29 -4.83
N LYS A 107 1.39 -18.96 -5.27
CA LYS A 107 2.72 -18.35 -5.43
C LYS A 107 2.99 -17.86 -6.85
N SER A 108 2.23 -18.33 -7.82
CA SER A 108 2.17 -17.84 -9.19
C SER A 108 0.84 -18.26 -9.84
N ASN A 109 0.58 -17.79 -11.05
CA ASN A 109 -0.65 -18.01 -11.82
C ASN A 109 -1.91 -17.60 -11.04
N TYR A 110 -1.93 -16.33 -10.63
CA TYR A 110 -3.07 -15.74 -9.96
C TYR A 110 -3.23 -14.26 -10.31
N GLU A 111 -4.41 -13.75 -10.02
CA GLU A 111 -4.76 -12.35 -10.19
C GLU A 111 -5.36 -11.81 -8.89
N VAL A 112 -4.96 -10.60 -8.53
CA VAL A 112 -5.51 -9.83 -7.41
C VAL A 112 -6.19 -8.59 -7.94
N GLN A 113 -7.33 -8.24 -7.37
CA GLN A 113 -8.00 -6.97 -7.61
C GLN A 113 -8.43 -6.36 -6.29
N PHE A 114 -8.26 -5.04 -6.17
CA PHE A 114 -8.71 -4.27 -5.02
C PHE A 114 -8.95 -2.83 -5.42
N GLU A 115 -9.59 -2.08 -4.53
CA GLU A 115 -9.72 -0.63 -4.66
C GLU A 115 -9.00 0.04 -3.51
N ALA A 116 -8.29 1.13 -3.82
CA ALA A 116 -7.56 1.92 -2.85
C ALA A 116 -7.81 3.41 -3.03
N GLN A 117 -7.74 4.16 -1.93
CA GLN A 117 -7.91 5.60 -1.88
C GLN A 117 -6.86 6.21 -0.98
N ARG A 118 -6.23 7.29 -1.43
CA ARG A 118 -5.43 8.17 -0.55
C ARG A 118 -6.38 9.11 0.18
N ALA A 119 -6.61 8.87 1.48
CA ALA A 119 -7.48 9.73 2.29
C ALA A 119 -6.75 10.96 2.82
N ALA A 120 -5.50 10.80 3.26
CA ALA A 120 -4.61 11.87 3.71
C ALA A 120 -3.15 11.51 3.49
N GLY A 121 -2.25 12.48 3.63
CA GLY A 121 -0.82 12.27 3.35
C GLY A 121 -0.47 12.53 1.88
N SER A 122 0.75 12.16 1.48
CA SER A 122 1.28 12.47 0.15
C SER A 122 2.23 11.43 -0.41
N ASP A 123 2.36 10.26 0.23
CA ASP A 123 3.20 9.17 -0.25
C ASP A 123 2.34 7.94 -0.60
N PHE A 124 2.94 6.75 -0.76
CA PHE A 124 2.18 5.60 -1.25
C PHE A 124 1.03 5.23 -0.31
N PHE A 125 -0.13 5.04 -0.93
CA PHE A 125 -1.36 4.67 -0.25
C PHE A 125 -1.76 3.19 -0.49
N ALA A 126 -1.02 2.51 -1.37
CA ALA A 126 -1.14 1.08 -1.58
C ALA A 126 0.23 0.48 -1.96
N GLY A 127 0.94 -0.04 -0.97
CA GLY A 127 2.10 -0.90 -1.13
C GLY A 127 1.66 -2.35 -0.91
N LEU A 128 1.32 -3.07 -1.98
CA LEU A 128 0.90 -4.47 -1.89
C LEU A 128 2.11 -5.38 -1.95
N THR A 129 2.41 -6.08 -0.85
CA THR A 129 3.37 -7.20 -0.83
C THR A 129 2.65 -8.48 -1.19
N PHE A 130 3.22 -9.28 -2.11
CA PHE A 130 2.59 -10.48 -2.67
C PHE A 130 3.60 -11.56 -3.03
N PRO A 131 3.19 -12.84 -3.06
CA PRO A 131 4.06 -13.97 -3.41
C PRO A 131 4.45 -13.96 -4.88
N VAL A 132 5.70 -14.32 -5.17
CA VAL A 132 6.20 -14.61 -6.53
C VAL A 132 7.10 -15.83 -6.45
N LYS A 133 6.62 -17.00 -6.88
CA LYS A 133 7.33 -18.28 -6.73
C LYS A 133 7.75 -18.50 -5.26
N ASP A 134 9.04 -18.65 -5.00
CA ASP A 134 9.57 -18.85 -3.65
C ASP A 134 10.01 -17.54 -2.98
N SER A 135 9.70 -16.40 -3.60
CA SER A 135 9.99 -15.06 -3.09
C SER A 135 8.72 -14.21 -2.93
N HIS A 136 8.90 -12.93 -2.71
CA HIS A 136 7.84 -11.92 -2.64
C HIS A 136 8.30 -10.64 -3.33
N CYS A 137 7.35 -9.88 -3.84
CA CYS A 137 7.56 -8.54 -4.41
C CYS A 137 6.57 -7.56 -3.79
N SER A 138 6.75 -6.28 -4.02
CA SER A 138 5.78 -5.25 -3.64
C SER A 138 5.41 -4.39 -4.83
N LEU A 139 4.11 -4.21 -5.09
CA LEU A 139 3.59 -3.21 -6.01
C LEU A 139 3.36 -1.92 -5.24
N ILE A 140 4.03 -0.85 -5.62
CA ILE A 140 3.88 0.47 -5.03
C ILE A 140 2.96 1.32 -5.91
N VAL A 141 2.00 2.01 -5.27
CA VAL A 141 1.10 2.96 -5.93
C VAL A 141 1.17 4.30 -5.21
N GLY A 142 1.67 5.31 -5.90
CA GLY A 142 1.77 6.67 -5.41
C GLY A 142 2.87 6.92 -4.39
N GLY A 143 4.04 6.33 -4.58
CA GLY A 143 5.21 6.49 -3.72
C GLY A 143 6.09 7.68 -4.08
N TRP A 144 7.18 7.84 -3.31
CA TRP A 144 8.21 8.87 -3.48
C TRP A 144 7.63 10.28 -3.66
N GLY A 145 6.81 10.70 -2.71
CA GLY A 145 6.17 12.01 -2.74
C GLY A 145 4.85 12.02 -3.50
N GLY A 146 4.32 10.86 -3.90
CA GLY A 146 2.93 10.72 -4.28
C GLY A 146 2.64 10.21 -5.68
N GLY A 147 3.61 10.11 -6.58
CA GLY A 147 3.35 9.80 -7.99
C GLY A 147 3.98 8.51 -8.53
N VAL A 148 5.03 7.98 -7.89
CA VAL A 148 5.75 6.79 -8.40
C VAL A 148 4.91 5.54 -8.22
N CYS A 149 4.83 4.74 -9.29
CA CYS A 149 4.28 3.39 -9.30
C CYS A 149 5.28 2.42 -9.89
N GLY A 150 5.23 1.15 -9.46
CA GLY A 150 6.11 0.11 -9.98
C GLY A 150 6.36 -1.01 -8.98
N LEU A 151 7.21 -1.95 -9.33
CA LEU A 151 7.57 -3.08 -8.51
C LEU A 151 8.82 -2.80 -7.67
N SER A 152 8.78 -3.16 -6.41
CA SER A 152 9.90 -3.04 -5.47
C SER A 152 10.10 -4.38 -4.71
N SER A 153 11.18 -5.16 -4.94
CA SER A 153 12.35 -4.81 -5.73
C SER A 153 12.56 -5.80 -6.87
N LEU A 154 12.95 -5.30 -8.03
CA LEU A 154 13.42 -6.11 -9.16
C LEU A 154 14.94 -6.01 -9.25
N SER A 155 15.63 -7.13 -9.22
CA SER A 155 17.10 -7.23 -9.28
C SER A 155 17.83 -6.30 -8.30
N GLY A 156 17.18 -6.01 -7.16
CA GLY A 156 17.69 -5.14 -6.09
C GLY A 156 17.42 -3.66 -6.26
N MET A 157 16.68 -3.26 -7.31
CA MET A 157 16.29 -1.87 -7.59
C MET A 157 14.85 -1.62 -7.17
N ASP A 158 14.59 -0.45 -6.62
CA ASP A 158 13.27 0.00 -6.18
C ASP A 158 12.34 0.37 -7.33
N ALA A 159 11.05 0.58 -7.00
CA ALA A 159 10.04 1.03 -7.95
C ALA A 159 10.38 2.37 -8.63
N SER A 160 11.23 3.19 -8.02
CA SER A 160 11.70 4.46 -8.59
C SER A 160 12.93 4.33 -9.51
N GLU A 161 13.55 3.13 -9.60
CA GLU A 161 14.87 2.95 -10.20
C GLU A 161 14.92 1.80 -11.21
N ASN A 162 13.86 1.01 -11.37
CA ASN A 162 13.85 -0.14 -12.27
C ASN A 162 12.93 0.09 -13.49
N GLU A 163 12.93 -0.86 -14.40
CA GLU A 163 12.21 -0.80 -15.67
C GLU A 163 10.67 -0.68 -15.53
N THR A 164 10.12 -0.97 -14.34
CA THR A 164 8.67 -0.83 -14.08
C THR A 164 8.28 0.54 -13.55
N THR A 165 9.26 1.47 -13.41
CA THR A 165 8.97 2.83 -12.94
C THR A 165 7.96 3.51 -13.84
N SER A 166 6.85 3.92 -13.27
CA SER A 166 5.81 4.69 -13.93
C SER A 166 5.29 5.79 -13.01
N TYR A 167 4.52 6.72 -13.56
CA TYR A 167 4.01 7.86 -12.81
C TYR A 167 2.53 8.03 -13.00
N GLY A 168 1.83 8.40 -11.92
CA GLY A 168 0.42 8.72 -11.89
C GLY A 168 0.13 9.91 -10.99
N ASP A 169 -0.95 10.61 -11.29
CA ASP A 169 -1.51 11.64 -10.43
C ASP A 169 -2.68 11.04 -9.64
N PHE A 170 -2.64 11.20 -8.33
CA PHE A 170 -3.61 10.57 -7.43
C PHE A 170 -4.29 11.63 -6.56
N GLU A 171 -5.56 11.88 -6.85
CA GLU A 171 -6.38 12.82 -6.09
C GLU A 171 -6.77 12.22 -4.73
N LYS A 172 -6.73 13.05 -3.69
CA LYS A 172 -7.19 12.65 -2.35
C LYS A 172 -8.71 12.41 -2.37
N GLY A 173 -9.12 11.33 -1.73
CA GLY A 173 -10.52 10.95 -1.67
C GLY A 173 -11.05 10.22 -2.91
N GLN A 174 -10.27 10.09 -3.98
CA GLN A 174 -10.64 9.31 -5.16
C GLN A 174 -10.28 7.83 -4.97
N TRP A 175 -11.20 6.95 -5.37
CA TRP A 175 -10.98 5.51 -5.45
C TRP A 175 -10.35 5.13 -6.77
N TYR A 176 -9.32 4.30 -6.70
CA TYR A 176 -8.62 3.71 -7.85
C TYR A 176 -8.76 2.20 -7.78
N LYS A 177 -9.09 1.58 -8.91
CA LYS A 177 -9.13 0.13 -9.05
C LYS A 177 -7.76 -0.38 -9.46
N ILE A 178 -7.15 -1.19 -8.62
CA ILE A 178 -5.83 -1.77 -8.87
C ILE A 178 -6.00 -3.25 -9.18
N ARG A 179 -5.30 -3.71 -10.21
CA ARG A 179 -5.24 -5.10 -10.63
C ARG A 179 -3.79 -5.52 -10.79
N LEU A 180 -3.47 -6.68 -10.24
CA LEU A 180 -2.15 -7.31 -10.32
C LEU A 180 -2.31 -8.73 -10.86
N MET A 181 -1.53 -9.10 -11.85
CA MET A 181 -1.46 -10.46 -12.40
C MET A 181 -0.04 -10.97 -12.24
N VAL A 182 0.10 -12.20 -11.71
CA VAL A 182 1.38 -12.87 -11.51
C VAL A 182 1.31 -14.21 -12.20
N THR A 183 2.15 -14.43 -13.20
CA THR A 183 2.34 -15.73 -13.87
C THR A 183 3.69 -16.35 -13.48
N ASP A 184 4.04 -17.46 -14.11
CA ASP A 184 5.34 -18.09 -13.85
C ASP A 184 6.51 -17.26 -14.38
N ASP A 185 6.28 -16.41 -15.36
CA ASP A 185 7.31 -15.65 -16.06
C ASP A 185 7.05 -14.12 -16.13
N HIS A 186 5.84 -13.66 -15.80
CA HIS A 186 5.48 -12.25 -15.92
C HIS A 186 4.78 -11.71 -14.68
N ILE A 187 4.97 -10.40 -14.45
CA ILE A 187 4.15 -9.59 -13.55
C ILE A 187 3.58 -8.42 -14.35
N SER A 188 2.25 -8.28 -14.32
CA SER A 188 1.55 -7.16 -14.94
C SER A 188 0.65 -6.47 -13.92
N ALA A 189 0.55 -5.14 -13.96
CA ALA A 189 -0.34 -4.39 -13.09
C ALA A 189 -1.03 -3.23 -13.84
N TRP A 190 -2.23 -2.90 -13.35
CA TRP A 190 -3.06 -1.83 -13.90
C TRP A 190 -3.63 -0.98 -12.79
N ILE A 191 -3.78 0.30 -13.07
CA ILE A 191 -4.58 1.23 -12.27
C ILE A 191 -5.72 1.70 -13.17
N ASP A 192 -6.95 1.45 -12.73
CA ASP A 192 -8.15 1.55 -13.55
C ASP A 192 -7.94 0.72 -14.83
N ASP A 193 -8.01 1.32 -16.00
CA ASP A 193 -7.80 0.62 -17.27
C ASP A 193 -6.37 0.80 -17.85
N LYS A 194 -5.51 1.58 -17.16
CA LYS A 194 -4.14 1.86 -17.60
C LYS A 194 -3.17 0.82 -17.07
N GLN A 195 -2.49 0.10 -17.96
CA GLN A 195 -1.37 -0.76 -17.59
C GLN A 195 -0.18 0.09 -17.14
N ILE A 196 0.37 -0.23 -15.96
CA ILE A 196 1.48 0.50 -15.35
C ILE A 196 2.72 -0.39 -15.17
N VAL A 197 2.54 -1.70 -15.19
CA VAL A 197 3.61 -2.70 -15.12
C VAL A 197 3.32 -3.77 -16.15
N ASP A 198 4.36 -4.15 -16.90
CA ASP A 198 4.40 -5.32 -17.76
C ASP A 198 5.85 -5.77 -17.89
N VAL A 199 6.24 -6.79 -17.13
CA VAL A 199 7.65 -7.17 -17.01
C VAL A 199 7.82 -8.69 -17.02
N ASP A 200 8.77 -9.16 -17.84
CA ASP A 200 9.29 -10.52 -17.79
C ASP A 200 10.23 -10.66 -16.57
N ILE A 201 9.90 -11.60 -15.69
CA ILE A 201 10.67 -11.88 -14.48
C ILE A 201 11.60 -13.09 -14.63
N THR A 202 11.76 -13.60 -15.85
CA THR A 202 12.68 -14.70 -16.14
C THR A 202 14.12 -14.29 -15.86
N GLY A 203 14.79 -14.99 -14.95
CA GLY A 203 16.15 -14.63 -14.52
C GLY A 203 16.27 -13.41 -13.60
N GLN A 204 15.17 -12.72 -13.32
CA GLN A 204 15.16 -11.60 -12.40
C GLN A 204 15.25 -12.07 -10.94
N ARG A 205 16.00 -11.35 -10.13
CA ARG A 205 15.99 -11.54 -8.68
C ARG A 205 14.82 -10.74 -8.07
N ILE A 206 13.80 -11.46 -7.62
CA ILE A 206 12.62 -10.86 -6.98
C ILE A 206 12.85 -10.82 -5.48
N SER A 207 12.56 -9.68 -4.86
CA SER A 207 12.66 -9.48 -3.42
C SER A 207 11.71 -8.38 -2.94
N THR A 208 11.65 -8.17 -1.64
CA THR A 208 11.03 -7.00 -1.03
C THR A 208 12.11 -6.11 -0.42
N ARG A 209 11.79 -4.86 -0.15
CA ARG A 209 12.56 -4.06 0.80
C ARG A 209 12.37 -4.64 2.21
N PHE A 210 13.40 -4.52 3.04
CA PHE A 210 13.37 -5.07 4.40
C PHE A 210 12.31 -4.40 5.28
N GLU A 211 11.99 -3.14 5.02
CA GLU A 211 11.01 -2.36 5.78
C GLU A 211 9.60 -2.98 5.70
N VAL A 212 9.27 -3.62 4.57
CA VAL A 212 7.96 -4.24 4.36
C VAL A 212 7.97 -5.77 4.53
N ASP A 213 9.05 -6.35 5.02
CA ASP A 213 9.14 -7.81 5.23
C ASP A 213 8.04 -8.34 6.14
N ARG A 214 7.55 -7.52 7.07
CA ARG A 214 6.44 -7.88 7.96
C ARG A 214 5.07 -7.91 7.28
N SER A 215 4.98 -7.45 6.04
CA SER A 215 3.76 -7.57 5.22
C SER A 215 3.62 -8.93 4.55
N LYS A 216 4.64 -9.80 4.63
CA LYS A 216 4.59 -11.16 4.05
C LYS A 216 3.64 -12.07 4.84
N PRO A 217 3.05 -13.07 4.18
CA PRO A 217 3.19 -13.43 2.76
C PRO A 217 2.37 -12.55 1.83
N PHE A 218 1.34 -11.85 2.33
CA PHE A 218 0.49 -10.96 1.55
C PHE A 218 -0.04 -9.85 2.46
N GLY A 219 0.19 -8.60 2.08
CA GLY A 219 -0.20 -7.48 2.93
C GLY A 219 -0.15 -6.15 2.21
N PHE A 220 -0.84 -5.19 2.81
CA PHE A 220 -0.88 -3.80 2.36
C PHE A 220 -0.14 -2.92 3.36
N ALA A 221 0.65 -2.00 2.84
CA ALA A 221 1.31 -0.98 3.63
C ALA A 221 1.10 0.41 3.01
N THR A 222 1.20 1.43 3.86
CA THR A 222 1.23 2.86 3.47
C THR A 222 2.44 3.51 4.09
N TRP A 223 2.95 4.59 3.48
CA TRP A 223 4.04 5.38 4.03
C TRP A 223 3.53 6.77 4.39
N GLN A 224 3.57 7.13 5.67
CA GLN A 224 3.14 8.43 6.19
C GLN A 224 1.84 8.95 5.54
N THR A 225 0.91 8.03 5.28
CA THR A 225 -0.29 8.26 4.49
C THR A 225 -1.45 7.46 5.08
N THR A 226 -2.61 8.11 5.20
CA THR A 226 -3.86 7.42 5.52
C THR A 226 -4.50 6.93 4.24
N ALA A 227 -4.75 5.63 4.16
CA ALA A 227 -5.40 5.00 3.03
C ALA A 227 -6.69 4.28 3.41
N LYS A 228 -7.57 4.09 2.43
CA LYS A 228 -8.73 3.20 2.53
C LYS A 228 -8.60 2.10 1.47
N LEU A 229 -8.93 0.87 1.87
CA LEU A 229 -8.89 -0.32 1.00
C LEU A 229 -10.22 -1.04 1.04
N ARG A 230 -10.71 -1.53 -0.10
CA ARG A 230 -11.92 -2.34 -0.18
C ARG A 230 -11.90 -3.29 -1.38
N ASN A 231 -12.85 -4.19 -1.44
CA ASN A 231 -13.06 -5.11 -2.57
C ASN A 231 -11.82 -5.95 -2.90
N VAL A 232 -11.04 -6.33 -1.87
CA VAL A 232 -9.84 -7.16 -2.04
C VAL A 232 -10.25 -8.58 -2.40
N LYS A 233 -9.88 -9.03 -3.59
CA LYS A 233 -10.21 -10.36 -4.10
C LYS A 233 -9.07 -10.95 -4.93
N LEU A 234 -9.00 -12.27 -4.95
CA LEU A 234 -8.00 -13.04 -5.67
C LEU A 234 -8.69 -14.16 -6.45
N ARG A 235 -8.15 -14.48 -7.62
CA ARG A 235 -8.49 -15.71 -8.36
C ARG A 235 -7.25 -16.41 -8.88
N PRO A 236 -7.23 -17.74 -8.92
CA PRO A 236 -6.20 -18.48 -9.66
C PRO A 236 -6.39 -18.28 -11.16
N LEU A 237 -5.28 -18.27 -11.88
CA LEU A 237 -5.26 -18.30 -13.33
C LEU A 237 -4.92 -19.70 -13.81
N PRO A 238 -5.40 -20.12 -15.00
CA PRO A 238 -4.91 -21.33 -15.65
C PRO A 238 -3.38 -21.23 -15.81
N LYS A 239 -2.69 -22.34 -15.60
CA LYS A 239 -1.29 -22.40 -16.00
C LYS A 239 -1.20 -22.22 -17.52
N THR A 240 -0.36 -21.31 -17.98
CA THR A 240 -0.04 -21.23 -19.39
C THR A 240 0.65 -22.55 -19.76
N GLU A 241 0.05 -23.32 -20.65
CA GLU A 241 0.72 -24.51 -21.21
C GLU A 241 1.97 -23.98 -21.91
N GLU A 242 3.14 -24.46 -21.50
CA GLU A 242 4.40 -24.18 -22.20
C GLU A 242 4.21 -24.62 -23.65
N LYS A 243 4.23 -23.66 -24.59
CA LYS A 243 4.28 -23.99 -26.01
C LYS A 243 5.55 -24.85 -26.19
N PRO A 244 5.46 -26.10 -26.68
CA PRO A 244 6.64 -26.91 -26.86
C PRO A 244 7.67 -26.10 -27.64
N ALA A 245 8.89 -26.02 -27.12
CA ALA A 245 10.00 -25.37 -27.81
C ALA A 245 10.05 -25.92 -29.23
N GLU A 246 9.83 -25.04 -30.20
CA GLU A 246 9.96 -25.39 -31.62
C GLU A 246 11.40 -25.88 -31.80
N LYS A 247 11.57 -27.19 -31.95
CA LYS A 247 12.90 -27.75 -32.22
C LYS A 247 13.37 -27.13 -33.51
N ASP A 248 14.35 -26.26 -33.40
CA ASP A 248 15.05 -25.70 -34.54
C ASP A 248 15.68 -26.86 -35.33
N ALA A 249 15.01 -27.23 -36.39
CA ALA A 249 15.42 -28.26 -37.31
C ALA A 249 16.46 -27.68 -38.30
N SER A 250 17.51 -27.09 -37.75
CA SER A 250 18.72 -26.85 -38.52
C SER A 250 19.69 -28.03 -38.35
N GLU A 251 19.24 -29.21 -38.81
CA GLU A 251 20.14 -30.32 -39.00
C GLU A 251 21.06 -30.03 -40.22
N TYR A 252 22.18 -29.40 -39.90
CA TYR A 252 23.26 -29.20 -40.84
C TYR A 252 23.81 -30.58 -41.27
N SER A 253 23.40 -31.05 -42.44
CA SER A 253 24.00 -32.21 -43.09
C SER A 253 25.34 -31.80 -43.73
N PRO A 254 26.49 -32.31 -43.26
CA PRO A 254 27.75 -32.06 -43.94
C PRO A 254 27.76 -32.83 -45.27
N ARG A 255 27.83 -32.12 -46.38
CA ARG A 255 28.07 -32.71 -47.72
C ARG A 255 29.43 -33.39 -47.69
N GLY A 256 29.44 -34.69 -48.04
CA GLY A 256 30.62 -35.47 -48.24
C GLY A 256 31.51 -34.86 -49.33
N GLN A 257 32.80 -34.94 -49.10
CA GLN A 257 33.83 -34.76 -50.10
C GLN A 257 34.01 -36.06 -50.86
N GLU A 258 33.85 -36.02 -52.16
CA GLU A 258 34.54 -36.85 -53.12
C GLU A 258 35.60 -36.04 -53.84
#